data_16ca03362d905bc5de42db68913d9b12
#
_entry.id   16ca03362d905bc5de42db68913d9b12
#
_cell.length_a   1.000
_cell.length_b   1.000
_cell.length_c   1.000
_cell.angle_alpha   90.00
_cell.angle_beta   90.00
_cell.angle_gamma   90.00
#
_symmetry.space_group_name_H-M   'P 1'
#
loop_
_entity.id
_entity.type
_entity.pdbx_description
1 polymer ?
#
loop_
_entity_poly.entity_id
_entity_poly.type
_entity_poly.pdbx_seq_one_letter_code
_entity_poly.pdbx_strand_id
1 'polypeptide(L)'
;MARPQARLGDTSSHGGTIITGSVTTFVNGRPVARMGDLHVCPIPGHGVTSITTGSMNTATDGRPNARLGDIAGCGAMIVTGSMNVCDN
;
A
#
# COMPACT_ATOMS: atom_id res chain seq x y z
N MET A 1 -7.35 14.42 5.80
CA MET A 1 -7.53 13.57 6.97
C MET A 1 -6.53 12.42 6.94
N ALA A 2 -5.92 12.08 8.07
CA ALA A 2 -4.89 11.04 8.11
C ALA A 2 -5.50 9.65 7.94
N ARG A 3 -4.80 8.79 7.22
CA ARG A 3 -5.20 7.40 7.00
C ARG A 3 -4.03 6.48 7.39
N PRO A 4 -4.32 5.27 7.92
CA PRO A 4 -3.28 4.33 8.29
C PRO A 4 -2.29 4.08 7.16
N GLN A 5 -0.99 4.05 7.50
CA GLN A 5 0.08 3.77 6.56
C GLN A 5 0.01 2.31 6.11
N ALA A 6 -0.04 2.06 4.80
CA ALA A 6 0.03 0.71 4.27
C ALA A 6 1.47 0.20 4.30
N ARG A 7 1.63 -1.11 4.48
CA ARG A 7 2.93 -1.77 4.62
C ARG A 7 2.94 -3.04 3.80
N LEU A 8 4.15 -3.53 3.50
CA LEU A 8 4.31 -4.84 2.90
C LEU A 8 3.55 -5.88 3.74
N GLY A 9 2.74 -6.71 3.11
CA GLY A 9 1.92 -7.71 3.78
C GLY A 9 0.52 -7.23 4.12
N ASP A 10 0.22 -5.94 3.99
CA ASP A 10 -1.14 -5.46 4.19
C ASP A 10 -2.06 -5.94 3.05
N THR A 11 -3.34 -6.04 3.34
CA THR A 11 -4.29 -6.73 2.47
C THR A 11 -5.24 -5.78 1.77
N SER A 12 -5.89 -6.28 0.72
CA SER A 12 -6.83 -5.50 -0.08
C SER A 12 -8.21 -6.12 -0.06
N SER A 13 -9.19 -5.34 -0.56
CA SER A 13 -10.60 -5.77 -0.63
C SER A 13 -10.81 -7.00 -1.52
N HIS A 14 -9.87 -7.30 -2.42
CA HIS A 14 -9.95 -8.49 -3.27
C HIS A 14 -9.28 -9.71 -2.61
N GLY A 15 -8.85 -9.60 -1.36
CA GLY A 15 -8.10 -10.68 -0.70
C GLY A 15 -6.65 -10.73 -1.11
N GLY A 16 -6.16 -9.69 -1.79
CA GLY A 16 -4.77 -9.61 -2.23
C GLY A 16 -3.85 -9.08 -1.15
N THR A 17 -2.55 -9.03 -1.47
CA THR A 17 -1.50 -8.63 -0.51
C THR A 17 -0.47 -7.76 -1.19
N ILE A 18 0.01 -6.74 -0.48
CA ILE A 18 1.14 -5.92 -0.92
C ILE A 18 2.41 -6.75 -0.77
N ILE A 19 3.19 -6.88 -1.83
CA ILE A 19 4.34 -7.78 -1.88
C ILE A 19 5.68 -7.07 -2.05
N THR A 20 5.70 -5.74 -2.22
CA THR A 20 6.94 -4.95 -2.20
C THR A 20 6.77 -3.72 -1.33
N GLY A 21 7.89 -3.16 -0.89
CA GLY A 21 7.89 -1.96 -0.07
C GLY A 21 9.28 -1.35 0.01
N SER A 22 9.41 -0.29 0.78
CA SER A 22 10.68 0.42 0.94
C SER A 22 11.74 -0.48 1.57
N VAL A 23 12.96 -0.38 1.06
CA VAL A 23 14.10 -1.07 1.66
C VAL A 23 14.75 -0.23 2.77
N THR A 24 14.31 0.99 2.97
CA THR A 24 14.93 1.94 3.92
C THR A 24 14.00 2.41 5.03
N THR A 25 12.69 2.30 4.83
CA THR A 25 11.71 2.85 5.78
C THR A 25 10.73 1.77 6.20
N PHE A 26 10.57 1.62 7.52
CA PHE A 26 9.73 0.58 8.10
C PHE A 26 8.71 1.20 9.06
N VAL A 27 7.53 0.61 9.11
CA VAL A 27 6.48 0.97 10.07
C VAL A 27 6.03 -0.32 10.74
N ASN A 28 6.12 -0.37 12.06
CA ASN A 28 5.80 -1.56 12.86
C ASN A 28 6.61 -2.79 12.40
N GLY A 29 7.87 -2.56 12.01
CA GLY A 29 8.78 -3.62 11.59
C GLY A 29 8.54 -4.13 10.17
N ARG A 30 7.68 -3.50 9.38
CA ARG A 30 7.37 -3.91 8.01
C ARG A 30 7.69 -2.77 7.03
N PRO A 31 8.23 -3.08 5.85
CA PRO A 31 8.52 -2.06 4.84
C PRO A 31 7.29 -1.22 4.50
N VAL A 32 7.48 0.09 4.42
CA VAL A 32 6.41 1.01 4.02
C VAL A 32 6.06 0.78 2.56
N ALA A 33 4.76 0.67 2.26
CA ALA A 33 4.27 0.58 0.89
C ALA A 33 4.14 1.98 0.29
N ARG A 34 4.43 2.08 -1.01
CA ARG A 34 4.44 3.35 -1.73
C ARG A 34 3.67 3.19 -3.04
N MET A 35 3.23 4.31 -3.62
CA MET A 35 2.67 4.28 -4.97
C MET A 35 3.69 3.63 -5.91
N GLY A 36 3.24 2.68 -6.71
CA GLY A 36 4.10 1.90 -7.60
C GLY A 36 4.57 0.59 -7.00
N ASP A 37 4.41 0.37 -5.70
CA ASP A 37 4.71 -0.94 -5.11
C ASP A 37 3.70 -1.98 -5.58
N LEU A 38 4.12 -3.24 -5.58
CA LEU A 38 3.35 -4.30 -6.20
C LEU A 38 2.35 -4.91 -5.23
N HIS A 39 1.20 -5.24 -5.77
CA HIS A 39 0.10 -5.89 -5.07
C HIS A 39 -0.32 -7.11 -5.88
N VAL A 40 -0.37 -8.27 -5.25
CA VAL A 40 -0.86 -9.48 -5.89
C VAL A 40 -2.33 -9.67 -5.54
N CYS A 41 -3.14 -9.95 -6.57
CA CYS A 41 -4.58 -10.16 -6.40
C CYS A 41 -4.90 -11.60 -6.80
N PRO A 42 -5.57 -12.39 -5.94
CA PRO A 42 -5.87 -13.79 -6.24
C PRO A 42 -7.02 -13.98 -7.24
N ILE A 43 -7.74 -12.91 -7.56
CA ILE A 43 -8.86 -12.99 -8.50
C ILE A 43 -8.33 -13.30 -9.91
N PRO A 44 -8.86 -14.33 -10.60
CA PRO A 44 -8.41 -14.65 -11.96
C PRO A 44 -8.47 -13.45 -12.89
N GLY A 45 -7.39 -13.23 -13.64
CA GLY A 45 -7.28 -12.10 -14.55
C GLY A 45 -6.74 -10.82 -13.96
N HIS A 46 -6.63 -10.72 -12.61
CA HIS A 46 -6.09 -9.52 -11.97
C HIS A 46 -4.57 -9.56 -11.84
N GLY A 47 -4.00 -10.71 -11.43
CA GLY A 47 -2.56 -10.89 -11.35
C GLY A 47 -1.86 -9.92 -10.41
N VAL A 48 -0.67 -9.47 -10.82
CA VAL A 48 0.13 -8.51 -10.06
C VAL A 48 -0.06 -7.12 -10.67
N THR A 49 -0.43 -6.16 -9.85
CA THR A 49 -0.61 -4.77 -10.28
C THR A 49 0.12 -3.85 -9.30
N SER A 50 0.30 -2.59 -9.70
CA SER A 50 0.93 -1.61 -8.81
C SER A 50 -0.12 -0.74 -8.13
N ILE A 51 0.24 -0.21 -6.96
CA ILE A 51 -0.60 0.75 -6.25
C ILE A 51 -0.60 2.04 -7.06
N THR A 52 -1.78 2.55 -7.39
CA THR A 52 -1.92 3.68 -8.32
C THR A 52 -2.23 5.00 -7.66
N THR A 53 -2.56 5.03 -6.37
CA THR A 53 -2.81 6.27 -5.64
C THR A 53 -1.95 6.31 -4.39
N GLY A 54 -1.74 7.50 -3.85
CA GLY A 54 -0.94 7.67 -2.65
C GLY A 54 -1.10 9.07 -2.06
N SER A 55 -0.39 9.32 -0.97
CA SER A 55 -0.43 10.59 -0.26
C SER A 55 0.13 11.72 -1.12
N MET A 56 -0.55 12.85 -1.09
CA MET A 56 -0.04 14.08 -1.73
C MET A 56 0.95 14.82 -0.84
N ASN A 57 1.08 14.42 0.42
CA ASN A 57 1.86 15.16 1.40
C ASN A 57 3.04 14.36 1.96
N THR A 58 3.03 13.05 1.85
CA THR A 58 4.05 12.19 2.45
C THR A 58 4.62 11.25 1.39
N ALA A 59 5.94 11.19 1.31
CA ALA A 59 6.61 10.34 0.33
C ALA A 59 7.75 9.58 1.00
N THR A 60 8.04 8.39 0.48
CA THR A 60 9.15 7.54 0.90
C THR A 60 9.92 7.16 -0.34
N ASP A 61 11.25 7.35 -0.30
CA ASP A 61 12.13 7.04 -1.44
C ASP A 61 11.67 7.76 -2.74
N GLY A 62 11.13 8.97 -2.59
CA GLY A 62 10.69 9.78 -3.73
C GLY A 62 9.34 9.38 -4.31
N ARG A 63 8.61 8.48 -3.67
CA ARG A 63 7.29 8.05 -4.13
C ARG A 63 6.23 8.29 -3.05
N PRO A 64 5.01 8.71 -3.44
CA PRO A 64 3.93 8.91 -2.45
C PRO A 64 3.66 7.67 -1.63
N ASN A 65 3.49 7.83 -0.32
CA ASN A 65 3.17 6.71 0.55
C ASN A 65 1.76 6.19 0.24
N ALA A 66 1.62 4.86 0.22
CA ALA A 66 0.31 4.24 0.11
C ALA A 66 -0.36 4.20 1.48
N ARG A 67 -1.68 4.32 1.49
CA ARG A 67 -2.46 4.40 2.72
C ARG A 67 -3.66 3.47 2.61
N LEU A 68 -4.26 3.17 3.77
CA LEU A 68 -5.54 2.47 3.79
C LEU A 68 -6.53 3.26 2.93
N GLY A 69 -7.22 2.57 2.03
CA GLY A 69 -8.15 3.19 1.09
C GLY A 69 -7.54 3.52 -0.26
N ASP A 70 -6.21 3.45 -0.41
CA ASP A 70 -5.59 3.63 -1.72
C ASP A 70 -5.85 2.42 -2.62
N ILE A 71 -5.75 2.63 -3.93
CA ILE A 71 -6.24 1.70 -4.93
C ILE A 71 -5.06 1.07 -5.69
N ALA A 72 -5.11 -0.24 -5.88
CA ALA A 72 -4.21 -0.95 -6.78
C ALA A 72 -4.76 -0.93 -8.21
N GLY A 73 -3.91 -1.24 -9.19
CA GLY A 73 -4.29 -1.18 -10.60
C GLY A 73 -5.42 -2.11 -11.00
N CYS A 74 -5.66 -3.16 -10.22
CA CYS A 74 -6.78 -4.07 -10.47
C CYS A 74 -8.11 -3.57 -9.87
N GLY A 75 -8.10 -2.39 -9.24
CA GLY A 75 -9.27 -1.83 -8.58
C GLY A 75 -9.42 -2.23 -7.12
N ALA A 76 -8.51 -3.04 -6.58
CA ALA A 76 -8.55 -3.45 -5.18
C ALA A 76 -8.21 -2.26 -4.27
N MET A 77 -8.93 -2.13 -3.16
CA MET A 77 -8.68 -1.09 -2.18
C MET A 77 -7.91 -1.68 -1.00
N ILE A 78 -6.87 -0.98 -0.54
CA ILE A 78 -6.11 -1.40 0.64
C ILE A 78 -7.03 -1.27 1.87
N VAL A 79 -7.18 -2.36 2.63
CA VAL A 79 -8.14 -2.41 3.74
C VAL A 79 -7.47 -2.62 5.10
N THR A 80 -6.16 -2.82 5.16
CA THR A 80 -5.42 -2.87 6.42
C THR A 80 -4.22 -1.95 6.37
N GLY A 81 -3.75 -1.51 7.53
CA GLY A 81 -2.60 -0.63 7.65
C GLY A 81 -2.16 -0.53 9.09
N SER A 82 -1.16 0.33 9.34
CA SER A 82 -0.64 0.53 10.68
C SER A 82 -1.73 1.07 11.60
N MET A 83 -1.78 0.54 12.83
CA MET A 83 -2.69 1.06 13.85
C MET A 83 -2.12 2.30 14.54
N ASN A 84 -0.85 2.64 14.32
CA ASN A 84 -0.14 3.68 15.05
C ASN A 84 0.36 4.82 14.17
N VAL A 85 0.58 4.57 12.87
CA VAL A 85 1.18 5.53 11.96
C VAL A 85 0.20 5.84 10.84
N CYS A 86 -0.06 7.12 10.64
CA CYS A 86 -1.02 7.59 9.63
C CYS A 86 -0.36 8.64 8.74
N ASP A 87 -0.80 8.67 7.49
CA ASP A 87 -0.36 9.65 6.48
C ASP A 87 -1.56 10.42 5.96
N ASN A 88 -1.30 11.64 5.55
CA ASN A 88 -2.33 12.45 4.90
C ASN A 88 -2.44 12.14 3.42
#